data_0da8e1c11eebc004747bb79dbdc53de9
#
_entry.id   0da8e1c11eebc004747bb79dbdc53de9
#
_cell.length_a   1.000
_cell.length_b   1.000
_cell.length_c   1.000
_cell.angle_alpha   90.00
_cell.angle_beta   90.00
_cell.angle_gamma   90.00
#
_symmetry.space_group_name_H-M   'P 1'
#
loop_
_entity.id
_entity.type
_entity.pdbx_description
1 polymer ?
#
loop_
_entity_poly.entity_id
_entity_poly.type
_entity_poly.pdbx_seq_one_letter_code
_entity_poly.pdbx_strand_id
1 'polypeptide(L)'
;MLMVVTENVPPRLRGRLAVWLLEVRAGVYVGDVSRRTRETIWEQLSEGFGDGSVVMAWSSRSESGFDFQTLGSNRRVPVDFDGLRLVRFMPPDGNAL
;
A
#
# COMPACT_ATOMS: atom_id res chain seq x y z
N MET A 1 -5.03 -3.28 12.05
CA MET A 1 -4.61 -1.92 11.69
C MET A 1 -4.17 -1.85 10.24
N LEU A 2 -4.50 -0.77 9.57
CA LEU A 2 -4.17 -0.56 8.18
C LEU A 2 -3.40 0.76 8.03
N MET A 3 -2.35 0.75 7.20
CA MET A 3 -1.60 1.94 6.84
C MET A 3 -1.49 2.02 5.32
N VAL A 4 -1.70 3.20 4.77
CA VAL A 4 -1.52 3.47 3.34
C VAL A 4 -0.58 4.66 3.21
N VAL A 5 0.47 4.49 2.41
CA VAL A 5 1.43 5.54 2.09
C VAL A 5 1.36 5.82 0.60
N THR A 6 1.16 7.09 0.25
CA THR A 6 1.00 7.50 -1.15
C THR A 6 2.04 8.54 -1.52
N GLU A 7 2.48 8.52 -2.78
CA GLU A 7 3.33 9.56 -3.35
C GLU A 7 2.79 9.92 -4.73
N ASN A 8 2.66 11.22 -4.98
CA ASN A 8 2.28 11.75 -6.28
C ASN A 8 0.97 11.16 -6.82
N VAL A 9 0.01 10.93 -5.95
CA VAL A 9 -1.31 10.42 -6.37
C VAL A 9 -2.25 11.59 -6.64
N PRO A 10 -3.29 11.38 -7.50
CA PRO A 10 -4.26 12.44 -7.77
C PRO A 10 -4.99 12.87 -6.50
N PRO A 11 -5.34 14.17 -6.38
CA PRO A 11 -6.09 14.67 -5.21
C PRO A 11 -7.42 13.95 -4.98
N ARG A 12 -8.05 13.46 -6.04
CA ARG A 12 -9.30 12.72 -5.94
C ARG A 12 -9.14 11.45 -5.10
N LEU A 13 -8.02 10.75 -5.27
CA LEU A 13 -7.76 9.55 -4.48
C LEU A 13 -7.55 9.90 -3.02
N ARG A 14 -6.83 11.00 -2.74
CA ARG A 14 -6.60 11.45 -1.37
C ARG A 14 -7.91 11.73 -0.66
N GLY A 15 -8.84 12.38 -1.34
CA GLY A 15 -10.17 12.63 -0.78
C GLY A 15 -10.94 11.36 -0.48
N ARG A 16 -10.82 10.35 -1.33
CA ARG A 16 -11.48 9.05 -1.11
C ARG A 16 -10.91 8.31 0.08
N LEU A 17 -9.60 8.31 0.23
CA LEU A 17 -8.95 7.64 1.37
C LEU A 17 -9.40 8.25 2.70
N ALA A 18 -9.65 9.54 2.73
CA ALA A 18 -10.10 10.24 3.94
C ALA A 18 -11.49 9.79 4.42
N VAL A 19 -12.26 9.08 3.60
CA VAL A 19 -13.55 8.53 4.00
C VAL A 19 -13.36 7.40 5.03
N TRP A 20 -12.32 6.61 4.88
CA TRP A 20 -12.07 5.43 5.73
C TRP A 20 -10.92 5.60 6.70
N LEU A 21 -9.95 6.45 6.37
CA LEU A 21 -8.68 6.51 7.07
C LEU A 21 -8.38 7.95 7.50
N LEU A 22 -7.54 8.06 8.51
CA LEU A 22 -7.05 9.36 9.00
C LEU A 22 -5.71 9.66 8.34
N GLU A 23 -5.62 10.81 7.69
CA GLU A 23 -4.35 11.29 7.15
C GLU A 23 -3.52 11.91 8.28
N VAL A 24 -2.56 11.15 8.80
CA VAL A 24 -1.73 11.58 9.94
C VAL A 24 -0.56 12.44 9.50
N ARG A 25 -0.21 12.38 8.24
CA ARG A 25 0.81 13.18 7.59
C ARG A 25 0.47 13.22 6.11
N ALA A 26 0.97 14.21 5.39
CA ALA A 26 0.70 14.30 3.95
C ALA A 26 1.05 12.98 3.26
N GLY A 27 0.05 12.34 2.66
CA GLY A 27 0.21 11.09 1.95
C GLY A 27 0.24 9.83 2.82
N VAL A 28 0.15 9.95 4.15
CA VAL A 28 0.21 8.81 5.07
C VAL A 28 -1.12 8.68 5.80
N TYR A 29 -1.78 7.56 5.61
CA TYR A 29 -3.12 7.29 6.14
C TYR A 29 -3.11 6.07 7.03
N VAL A 30 -3.83 6.14 8.14
CA VAL A 30 -3.96 5.01 9.06
C VAL A 30 -5.41 4.85 9.49
N GLY A 31 -5.77 3.63 9.83
CA GLY A 31 -7.09 3.34 10.35
C GLY A 31 -7.23 1.88 10.73
N ASP A 32 -8.35 1.57 11.36
CA ASP A 32 -8.68 0.21 11.73
C ASP A 32 -9.96 -0.14 10.98
N VAL A 33 -9.85 -0.99 9.98
CA VAL A 33 -10.94 -1.34 9.09
C VAL A 33 -11.06 -2.85 8.97
N SER A 34 -12.25 -3.31 8.58
CA SER A 34 -12.47 -4.72 8.30
C SER A 34 -11.70 -5.16 7.05
N ARG A 35 -11.52 -6.46 6.90
CA ARG A 35 -10.92 -7.03 5.70
C ARG A 35 -11.68 -6.59 4.44
N ARG A 36 -13.00 -6.59 4.49
CA ARG A 36 -13.82 -6.18 3.35
C ARG A 36 -13.59 -4.73 2.97
N THR A 37 -13.53 -3.84 3.95
CA THR A 37 -13.23 -2.43 3.71
C THR A 37 -11.82 -2.25 3.17
N ARG A 38 -10.85 -3.01 3.68
CA ARG A 38 -9.48 -2.99 3.16
C ARG A 38 -9.45 -3.37 1.68
N GLU A 39 -10.20 -4.39 1.29
CA GLU A 39 -10.28 -4.81 -0.11
C GLU A 39 -10.90 -3.73 -0.98
N THR A 40 -11.93 -3.03 -0.48
CA THR A 40 -12.53 -1.90 -1.18
C THR A 40 -11.53 -0.75 -1.34
N ILE A 41 -10.77 -0.45 -0.30
CA ILE A 41 -9.71 0.57 -0.36
C ILE A 41 -8.69 0.18 -1.42
N TRP A 42 -8.28 -1.08 -1.47
CA TRP A 42 -7.33 -1.56 -2.46
C TRP A 42 -7.84 -1.37 -3.89
N GLU A 43 -9.11 -1.65 -4.13
CA GLU A 43 -9.73 -1.40 -5.44
C GLU A 43 -9.65 0.07 -5.82
N GLN A 44 -9.97 0.98 -4.89
CA GLN A 44 -9.89 2.41 -5.13
C GLN A 44 -8.47 2.86 -5.41
N LEU A 45 -7.50 2.33 -4.69
CA LEU A 45 -6.09 2.62 -4.92
C LEU A 45 -5.65 2.13 -6.29
N SER A 46 -6.03 0.90 -6.66
CA SER A 46 -5.65 0.29 -7.94
C SER A 46 -6.21 1.05 -9.13
N GLU A 47 -7.41 1.61 -9.00
CA GLU A 47 -8.05 2.36 -10.07
C GLU A 47 -7.59 3.81 -10.15
N GLY A 48 -7.13 4.39 -9.04
CA GLY A 48 -6.95 5.83 -8.93
C GLY A 48 -5.54 6.32 -8.66
N PHE A 49 -4.53 5.47 -8.61
CA PHE A 49 -3.19 5.91 -8.23
C PHE A 49 -2.47 6.75 -9.31
N GLY A 50 -2.96 6.75 -10.55
CA GLY A 50 -2.40 7.57 -11.62
C GLY A 50 -0.93 7.26 -11.90
N ASP A 51 -0.09 8.30 -11.91
CA ASP A 51 1.35 8.17 -12.11
C ASP A 51 2.10 8.05 -10.77
N GLY A 52 1.38 7.96 -9.68
CA GLY A 52 1.96 7.89 -8.35
C GLY A 52 2.36 6.50 -7.93
N SER A 53 2.64 6.36 -6.66
CA SER A 53 2.95 5.08 -6.03
C SER A 53 2.23 4.95 -4.69
N VAL A 54 1.95 3.71 -4.31
CA VAL A 54 1.20 3.40 -3.10
C VAL A 54 1.82 2.18 -2.43
N VAL A 55 1.88 2.23 -1.11
CA VAL A 55 2.15 1.07 -0.27
C VAL A 55 0.98 0.92 0.69
N MET A 56 0.41 -0.27 0.79
CA MET A 56 -0.62 -0.58 1.76
C MET A 56 -0.15 -1.73 2.63
N ALA A 57 -0.16 -1.54 3.94
CA ALA A 57 0.27 -2.55 4.90
C ALA A 57 -0.81 -2.73 5.97
N TRP A 58 -0.95 -3.96 6.44
CA TRP A 58 -1.96 -4.27 7.47
C TRP A 58 -1.48 -5.40 8.36
N SER A 59 -2.06 -5.46 9.56
CA SER A 59 -1.81 -6.56 10.51
C SER A 59 -2.40 -7.85 9.95
N SER A 60 -1.65 -8.93 10.04
CA SER A 60 -2.11 -10.23 9.58
C SER A 60 -1.62 -11.32 10.53
N ARG A 61 -2.14 -12.54 10.33
CA ARG A 61 -1.74 -13.71 11.11
C ARG A 61 -0.57 -14.46 10.49
N SER A 62 0.13 -13.85 9.53
CA SER A 62 1.33 -14.42 8.97
C SER A 62 2.45 -14.46 10.01
N GLU A 63 3.53 -15.18 9.74
CA GLU A 63 4.67 -15.24 10.66
C GLU A 63 5.25 -13.88 10.99
N SER A 64 5.27 -12.97 10.01
CA SER A 64 5.78 -11.61 10.23
C SER A 64 4.82 -10.74 11.05
N GLY A 65 3.54 -11.14 11.19
CA GLY A 65 2.54 -10.36 11.89
C GLY A 65 1.88 -9.28 11.03
N PHE A 66 2.33 -9.10 9.80
CA PHE A 66 1.78 -8.12 8.87
C PHE A 66 1.88 -8.61 7.43
N ASP A 67 1.16 -7.96 6.54
CA ASP A 67 1.26 -8.15 5.11
C ASP A 67 1.22 -6.79 4.43
N PHE A 68 1.61 -6.72 3.15
CA PHE A 68 1.60 -5.46 2.44
C PHE A 68 1.52 -5.67 0.93
N GLN A 69 1.09 -4.62 0.23
CA GLN A 69 1.01 -4.58 -1.23
C GLN A 69 1.49 -3.22 -1.74
N THR A 70 1.97 -3.19 -2.96
CA THR A 70 2.47 -1.96 -3.59
C THR A 70 1.85 -1.76 -4.97
N LEU A 71 1.75 -0.49 -5.37
CA LEU A 71 1.31 -0.08 -6.71
C LEU A 71 2.21 1.03 -7.22
N GLY A 72 2.34 1.10 -8.55
CA GLY A 72 3.04 2.20 -9.19
C GLY A 72 4.53 2.00 -9.28
N SER A 73 5.28 3.11 -9.26
CA SER A 73 6.71 3.13 -9.51
C SER A 73 7.57 2.71 -8.32
N ASN A 74 7.03 1.93 -7.39
CA ASN A 74 7.80 1.40 -6.28
C ASN A 74 8.88 0.47 -6.79
N ARG A 75 10.10 0.64 -6.28
CA ARG A 75 11.20 -0.25 -6.57
C ARG A 75 11.35 -1.36 -5.54
N ARG A 76 10.42 -1.44 -4.60
CA ARG A 76 10.37 -2.48 -3.57
C ARG A 76 9.14 -3.33 -3.82
N VAL A 77 9.33 -4.63 -3.92
CA VAL A 77 8.26 -5.57 -4.27
C VAL A 77 8.12 -6.58 -3.14
N PRO A 78 6.90 -6.89 -2.70
CA PRO A 78 6.67 -7.94 -1.71
C PRO A 78 7.11 -9.31 -2.26
N VAL A 79 7.78 -10.08 -1.44
CA VAL A 79 8.23 -11.44 -1.79
C VAL A 79 7.97 -12.36 -0.61
N ASP A 80 7.34 -13.50 -0.87
CA ASP A 80 7.19 -14.54 0.14
C ASP A 80 8.46 -15.39 0.22
N PHE A 81 8.95 -15.60 1.44
CA PHE A 81 10.09 -16.45 1.71
C PHE A 81 9.83 -17.20 3.02
N ASP A 82 9.58 -18.51 2.91
CA ASP A 82 9.29 -19.37 4.07
C ASP A 82 8.19 -18.79 4.98
N GLY A 83 7.11 -18.28 4.37
CA GLY A 83 5.99 -17.71 5.12
C GLY A 83 6.20 -16.27 5.57
N LEU A 84 7.36 -15.67 5.31
CA LEU A 84 7.64 -14.28 5.63
C LEU A 84 7.47 -13.40 4.39
N ARG A 85 6.87 -12.23 4.60
CA ARG A 85 6.80 -11.21 3.54
C ARG A 85 8.03 -10.34 3.62
N LEU A 86 8.85 -10.41 2.58
CA LEU A 86 10.06 -9.63 2.45
C LEU A 86 9.92 -8.64 1.30
N VAL A 87 10.89 -7.75 1.17
CA VAL A 87 10.91 -6.73 0.13
C VAL A 87 12.07 -7.01 -0.81
N ARG A 88 11.77 -7.06 -2.12
CA ARG A 88 12.80 -7.07 -3.15
C ARG A 88 12.99 -5.65 -3.65
N PHE A 89 14.25 -5.21 -3.67
CA PHE A 89 14.60 -3.92 -4.23
C PHE A 89 14.72 -4.04 -5.76
N MET A 90 13.99 -3.19 -6.49
CA MET A 90 14.04 -3.14 -7.95
C MET A 90 14.83 -1.91 -8.39
N PRO A 91 15.83 -2.05 -9.27
CA PRO A 91 16.59 -0.91 -9.78
C PRO A 91 15.70 0.07 -10.57
N PRO A 92 16.08 1.35 -10.68
CA PRO A 92 15.29 2.33 -11.42
C PRO A 92 15.03 1.99 -12.89
N ASP A 93 15.91 1.23 -13.51
CA ASP A 93 15.77 0.81 -14.91
C ASP A 93 14.89 -0.43 -15.07
N GLY A 94 14.38 -0.98 -13.99
CA GLY A 94 13.52 -2.15 -14.02
C GLY A 94 14.24 -3.47 -14.14
N ASN A 95 15.57 -3.48 -14.19
CA ASN A 95 16.34 -4.73 -14.26
C ASN A 95 16.49 -5.30 -12.85
N ALA A 96 16.17 -6.58 -12.70
CA ALA A 96 16.44 -7.32 -11.47
C ALA A 96 17.93 -7.69 -11.44
N LEU A 97 18.50 -7.59 -10.27
CA LEU A 97 19.87 -8.03 -10.07
C LEU A 97 19.95 -9.55 -9.89
#